data_95978cf7b01c28df9e454d21c4e0429c
#
_entry.id   95978cf7b01c28df9e454d21c4e0429c
#
_cell.length_a   1.000
_cell.length_b   1.000
_cell.length_c   1.000
_cell.angle_alpha   90.00
_cell.angle_beta   90.00
_cell.angle_gamma   90.00
#
_symmetry.space_group_name_H-M   'P 1'
#
loop_
_entity.id
_entity.type
_entity.pdbx_description
1 polymer ?
#
loop_
_entity_poly.entity_id
_entity_poly.type
_entity_poly.pdbx_seq_one_letter_code
_entity_poly.pdbx_strand_id
1 'polypeptide(L)'
;MNPIARLFIYILFSISILISKSVNILSINVGIVFLIFIFKRSLLHLFWEKIKPYLIYLPLSGFLFFIISTQISSKSISIIFIDILMATIRLMAMISIMTFYTIEHKSQNILIAMRSIWFSSGLNIYWIDKFMLFFEMTIRFFPSINENWNQTEKSQKALSIKKRSSFKDKVFYTAKFIPDFILLNLKKTDVIIENMSMRGLGTEKRRSIYPYLKFKVIDFLLCLIVLTSIIMVHNFA
;
A
#
# COMPACT_ATOMS: atom_id res chain seq x y z
N MET A 1 -9.41 -12.47 -11.42
CA MET A 1 -8.42 -12.84 -10.39
C MET A 1 -8.73 -12.07 -9.10
N ASN A 2 -8.75 -12.77 -7.97
CA ASN A 2 -9.06 -12.18 -6.68
C ASN A 2 -7.97 -11.17 -6.27
N PRO A 3 -8.31 -9.98 -5.70
CA PRO A 3 -7.32 -8.98 -5.28
C PRO A 3 -6.27 -9.51 -4.28
N ILE A 4 -6.66 -10.45 -3.40
CA ILE A 4 -5.72 -11.07 -2.44
C ILE A 4 -4.73 -11.98 -3.15
N ALA A 5 -5.17 -12.80 -4.11
CA ALA A 5 -4.27 -13.64 -4.87
C ALA A 5 -3.23 -12.81 -5.64
N ARG A 6 -3.65 -11.70 -6.22
CA ARG A 6 -2.72 -10.76 -6.87
C ARG A 6 -1.74 -10.17 -5.88
N LEU A 7 -2.21 -9.66 -4.73
CA LEU A 7 -1.34 -9.13 -3.67
C LEU A 7 -0.30 -10.17 -3.26
N PHE A 8 -0.72 -11.40 -3.05
CA PHE A 8 0.17 -12.50 -2.67
C PHE A 8 1.25 -12.77 -3.73
N ILE A 9 0.89 -12.78 -5.01
CA ILE A 9 1.85 -12.93 -6.12
C ILE A 9 2.87 -11.79 -6.15
N TYR A 10 2.43 -10.54 -6.00
CA TYR A 10 3.33 -9.39 -5.99
C TYR A 10 4.27 -9.40 -4.76
N ILE A 11 3.77 -9.83 -3.59
CA ILE A 11 4.59 -10.01 -2.38
C ILE A 11 5.63 -11.12 -2.59
N LEU A 12 5.22 -12.29 -3.08
CA LEU A 12 6.15 -13.39 -3.36
C LEU A 12 7.26 -12.96 -4.33
N PHE A 13 6.89 -12.22 -5.37
CA PHE A 13 7.85 -11.72 -6.35
C PHE A 13 8.80 -10.71 -5.73
N SER A 14 8.31 -9.81 -4.87
CA SER A 14 9.10 -8.85 -4.11
C SER A 14 10.09 -9.55 -3.17
N ILE A 15 9.65 -10.61 -2.47
CA ILE A 15 10.50 -11.43 -1.61
C ILE A 15 11.58 -12.16 -2.44
N SER A 16 11.22 -12.70 -3.62
CA SER A 16 12.17 -13.34 -4.52
C SER A 16 13.31 -12.41 -4.93
N ILE A 17 12.98 -11.15 -5.26
CA ILE A 17 13.99 -10.14 -5.59
C ILE A 17 14.90 -9.86 -4.39
N LEU A 18 14.33 -9.76 -3.20
CA LEU A 18 15.07 -9.43 -1.99
C LEU A 18 16.07 -10.55 -1.62
N ILE A 19 15.67 -11.82 -1.77
CA ILE A 19 16.49 -12.99 -1.43
C ILE A 19 17.55 -13.28 -2.50
N SER A 20 17.43 -12.73 -3.71
CA SER A 20 18.36 -13.01 -4.81
C SER A 20 19.79 -12.63 -4.45
N LYS A 21 20.68 -13.63 -4.28
CA LYS A 21 22.10 -13.44 -3.94
C LYS A 21 22.98 -13.41 -5.18
N SER A 22 22.64 -14.17 -6.22
CA SER A 22 23.40 -14.25 -7.46
C SER A 22 22.98 -13.18 -8.48
N VAL A 23 23.92 -12.74 -9.30
CA VAL A 23 23.68 -11.77 -10.39
C VAL A 23 22.67 -12.34 -11.40
N ASN A 24 22.73 -13.66 -11.65
CA ASN A 24 21.86 -14.34 -12.60
C ASN A 24 20.40 -14.28 -12.19
N ILE A 25 20.07 -14.58 -10.91
CA ILE A 25 18.70 -14.50 -10.38
C ILE A 25 18.21 -13.05 -10.44
N LEU A 26 19.07 -12.10 -10.06
CA LEU A 26 18.72 -10.69 -10.08
C LEU A 26 18.40 -10.22 -11.51
N SER A 27 19.19 -10.62 -12.50
CA SER A 27 18.96 -10.25 -13.91
C SER A 27 17.63 -10.81 -14.45
N ILE A 28 17.30 -12.07 -14.12
CA ILE A 28 16.00 -12.67 -14.47
C ILE A 28 14.85 -11.86 -13.83
N ASN A 29 14.93 -11.56 -12.55
CA ASN A 29 13.90 -10.79 -11.85
C ASN A 29 13.75 -9.37 -12.41
N VAL A 30 14.84 -8.68 -12.71
CA VAL A 30 14.83 -7.36 -13.36
C VAL A 30 14.23 -7.45 -14.77
N GLY A 31 14.54 -8.51 -15.52
CA GLY A 31 13.93 -8.78 -16.83
C GLY A 31 12.41 -8.92 -16.75
N ILE A 32 11.89 -9.62 -15.74
CA ILE A 32 10.44 -9.75 -15.53
C ILE A 32 9.83 -8.39 -15.18
N VAL A 33 10.48 -7.59 -14.33
CA VAL A 33 10.03 -6.21 -14.03
C VAL A 33 9.94 -5.41 -15.32
N PHE A 34 10.95 -5.51 -16.19
CA PHE A 34 10.98 -4.80 -17.45
C PHE A 34 9.86 -5.25 -18.41
N LEU A 35 9.56 -6.56 -18.46
CA LEU A 35 8.39 -7.06 -19.18
C LEU A 35 7.07 -6.47 -18.66
N ILE A 36 6.90 -6.37 -17.35
CA ILE A 36 5.72 -5.72 -16.76
C ILE A 36 5.62 -4.25 -17.23
N PHE A 37 6.74 -3.54 -17.32
CA PHE A 37 6.79 -2.18 -17.87
C PHE A 37 6.28 -2.10 -19.31
N ILE A 38 6.70 -3.03 -20.15
CA ILE A 38 6.29 -3.08 -21.57
C ILE A 38 4.78 -3.33 -21.68
N PHE A 39 4.26 -4.31 -20.93
CA PHE A 39 2.84 -4.66 -20.97
C PHE A 39 1.91 -3.58 -20.39
N LYS A 40 2.40 -2.78 -19.43
CA LYS A 40 1.59 -1.77 -18.72
C LYS A 40 1.95 -0.33 -19.09
N ARG A 41 2.26 -0.07 -20.34
CA ARG A 41 2.66 1.27 -20.85
C ARG A 41 1.69 2.39 -20.50
N SER A 42 0.39 2.11 -20.47
CA SER A 42 -0.64 3.11 -20.13
C SER A 42 -0.54 3.67 -18.70
N LEU A 43 0.08 2.93 -17.77
CA LEU A 43 0.24 3.33 -16.38
C LEU A 43 1.59 4.00 -16.08
N LEU A 44 2.48 4.12 -17.09
CA LEU A 44 3.83 4.64 -16.91
C LEU A 44 3.85 6.09 -16.39
N HIS A 45 2.92 6.94 -16.82
CA HIS A 45 2.86 8.32 -16.34
C HIS A 45 2.66 8.38 -14.81
N LEU A 46 1.67 7.63 -14.31
CA LEU A 46 1.40 7.53 -12.87
C LEU A 46 2.54 6.84 -12.11
N PHE A 47 3.20 5.89 -12.75
CA PHE A 47 4.35 5.21 -12.18
C PHE A 47 5.53 6.19 -11.98
N TRP A 48 5.87 6.99 -12.99
CA TRP A 48 6.95 7.97 -12.90
C TRP A 48 6.72 9.00 -11.81
N GLU A 49 5.49 9.49 -11.67
CA GLU A 49 5.13 10.42 -10.62
C GLU A 49 5.38 9.85 -9.21
N LYS A 50 5.00 8.58 -9.00
CA LYS A 50 5.15 7.91 -7.70
C LYS A 50 6.56 7.43 -7.41
N ILE A 51 7.33 7.00 -8.42
CA ILE A 51 8.67 6.44 -8.21
C ILE A 51 9.77 7.51 -8.14
N LYS A 52 9.50 8.71 -8.66
CA LYS A 52 10.45 9.83 -8.69
C LYS A 52 11.18 10.09 -7.36
N PRO A 53 10.51 10.15 -6.19
CA PRO A 53 11.21 10.35 -4.93
C PRO A 53 12.19 9.22 -4.59
N TYR A 54 11.85 7.97 -4.93
CA TYR A 54 12.70 6.80 -4.66
C TYR A 54 13.92 6.75 -5.59
N LEU A 55 13.78 7.22 -6.84
CA LEU A 55 14.89 7.33 -7.79
C LEU A 55 16.00 8.26 -7.29
N ILE A 56 15.67 9.25 -6.51
CA ILE A 56 16.64 10.19 -5.92
C ILE A 56 17.16 9.62 -4.59
N TYR A 57 16.29 9.08 -3.76
CA TYR A 57 16.62 8.66 -2.40
C TYR A 57 17.48 7.39 -2.35
N LEU A 58 17.23 6.41 -3.22
CA LEU A 58 17.97 5.14 -3.24
C LEU A 58 19.45 5.31 -3.64
N PRO A 59 19.80 6.00 -4.75
CA PRO A 59 21.20 6.23 -5.06
C PRO A 59 21.92 7.07 -3.99
N LEU A 60 21.22 8.07 -3.41
CA LEU A 60 21.79 8.88 -2.34
C LEU A 60 22.10 8.06 -1.08
N SER A 61 21.17 7.19 -0.67
CA SER A 61 21.40 6.27 0.46
C SER A 61 22.50 5.25 0.16
N GLY A 62 22.57 4.75 -1.07
CA GLY A 62 23.65 3.88 -1.54
C GLY A 62 25.02 4.55 -1.47
N PHE A 63 25.10 5.83 -1.85
CA PHE A 63 26.32 6.62 -1.76
C PHE A 63 26.76 6.83 -0.30
N LEU A 64 25.83 7.17 0.58
CA LEU A 64 26.13 7.29 2.03
C LEU A 64 26.63 5.95 2.60
N PHE A 65 25.97 4.85 2.23
CA PHE A 65 26.39 3.52 2.68
C PHE A 65 27.76 3.14 2.13
N PHE A 66 28.11 3.56 0.92
CA PHE A 66 29.44 3.39 0.34
C PHE A 66 30.52 4.06 1.18
N ILE A 67 30.31 5.34 1.56
CA ILE A 67 31.26 6.09 2.39
C ILE A 67 31.45 5.40 3.75
N ILE A 68 30.36 5.00 4.40
CA ILE A 68 30.42 4.33 5.70
C ILE A 68 31.10 2.97 5.60
N SER A 69 30.78 2.18 4.58
CA SER A 69 31.34 0.83 4.39
C SER A 69 32.82 0.85 4.08
N THR A 70 33.33 1.84 3.36
CA THR A 70 34.79 2.01 3.10
C THR A 70 35.57 2.33 4.36
N GLN A 71 34.95 2.94 5.37
CA GLN A 71 35.60 3.27 6.64
C GLN A 71 35.63 2.07 7.62
N ILE A 72 34.62 1.20 7.57
CA ILE A 72 34.42 0.13 8.56
C ILE A 72 34.90 -1.23 8.04
N SER A 73 34.81 -1.47 6.74
CA SER A 73 35.09 -2.78 6.14
C SER A 73 36.53 -2.91 5.65
N SER A 74 37.16 -4.04 5.93
CA SER A 74 38.48 -4.43 5.42
C SER A 74 38.43 -5.00 3.98
N LYS A 75 37.27 -5.02 3.33
CA LYS A 75 37.12 -5.51 1.94
C LYS A 75 37.66 -4.51 0.93
N SER A 76 38.05 -5.01 -0.23
CA SER A 76 38.46 -4.18 -1.35
C SER A 76 37.30 -3.26 -1.80
N ILE A 77 37.65 -2.02 -2.19
CA ILE A 77 36.71 -0.98 -2.61
C ILE A 77 35.81 -1.45 -3.77
N SER A 78 36.38 -2.24 -4.69
CA SER A 78 35.65 -2.78 -5.85
C SER A 78 34.51 -3.73 -5.41
N ILE A 79 34.77 -4.56 -4.41
CA ILE A 79 33.76 -5.51 -3.90
C ILE A 79 32.62 -4.75 -3.20
N ILE A 80 32.99 -3.77 -2.38
CA ILE A 80 32.01 -2.93 -1.68
C ILE A 80 31.10 -2.20 -2.68
N PHE A 81 31.69 -1.66 -3.76
CA PHE A 81 30.92 -0.97 -4.80
C PHE A 81 29.93 -1.89 -5.51
N ILE A 82 30.35 -3.10 -5.88
CA ILE A 82 29.49 -4.09 -6.55
C ILE A 82 28.38 -4.53 -5.60
N ASP A 83 28.66 -4.79 -4.32
CA ASP A 83 27.67 -5.20 -3.33
C ASP A 83 26.59 -4.13 -3.13
N ILE A 84 26.97 -2.86 -3.08
CA ILE A 84 26.03 -1.74 -2.92
C ILE A 84 25.22 -1.52 -4.19
N LEU A 85 25.85 -1.64 -5.37
CA LEU A 85 25.14 -1.52 -6.64
C LEU A 85 24.09 -2.61 -6.79
N MET A 86 24.43 -3.85 -6.47
CA MET A 86 23.50 -4.97 -6.44
C MET A 86 22.34 -4.75 -5.46
N ALA A 87 22.64 -4.22 -4.26
CA ALA A 87 21.63 -3.91 -3.26
C ALA A 87 20.68 -2.79 -3.74
N THR A 88 21.21 -1.73 -4.35
CA THR A 88 20.38 -0.62 -4.86
C THR A 88 19.49 -1.06 -6.02
N ILE A 89 19.99 -1.88 -6.97
CA ILE A 89 19.17 -2.44 -8.06
C ILE A 89 18.07 -3.33 -7.51
N ARG A 90 18.36 -4.16 -6.51
CA ARG A 90 17.39 -5.04 -5.85
C ARG A 90 16.25 -4.25 -5.21
N LEU A 91 16.59 -3.23 -4.42
CA LEU A 91 15.60 -2.34 -3.78
C LEU A 91 14.77 -1.58 -4.83
N MET A 92 15.41 -1.11 -5.89
CA MET A 92 14.75 -0.41 -6.98
C MET A 92 13.73 -1.30 -7.69
N ALA A 93 14.11 -2.54 -8.01
CA ALA A 93 13.22 -3.52 -8.64
C ALA A 93 12.03 -3.87 -7.72
N MET A 94 12.28 -4.06 -6.41
CA MET A 94 11.24 -4.34 -5.42
C MET A 94 10.24 -3.19 -5.32
N ILE A 95 10.72 -1.95 -5.18
CA ILE A 95 9.85 -0.76 -5.10
C ILE A 95 9.06 -0.58 -6.40
N SER A 96 9.67 -0.85 -7.56
CA SER A 96 8.99 -0.75 -8.85
C SER A 96 7.78 -1.68 -8.93
N ILE A 97 7.93 -2.94 -8.54
CA ILE A 97 6.85 -3.93 -8.54
C ILE A 97 5.73 -3.51 -7.59
N MET A 98 6.06 -3.11 -6.36
CA MET A 98 5.07 -2.70 -5.38
C MET A 98 4.36 -1.40 -5.79
N THR A 99 5.05 -0.50 -6.46
CA THR A 99 4.44 0.72 -7.02
C THR A 99 3.42 0.38 -8.11
N PHE A 100 3.73 -0.55 -9.01
CA PHE A 100 2.75 -1.03 -10.01
C PHE A 100 1.51 -1.62 -9.36
N TYR A 101 1.70 -2.47 -8.34
CA TYR A 101 0.58 -3.01 -7.60
C TYR A 101 -0.31 -1.91 -7.00
N THR A 102 0.31 -0.91 -6.36
CA THR A 102 -0.41 0.19 -5.70
C THR A 102 -1.17 1.08 -6.69
N ILE A 103 -0.67 1.26 -7.91
CA ILE A 103 -1.35 2.03 -8.97
C ILE A 103 -2.55 1.25 -9.53
N GLU A 104 -2.39 -0.06 -9.71
CA GLU A 104 -3.42 -0.89 -10.33
C GLU A 104 -4.60 -1.19 -9.40
N HIS A 105 -4.36 -1.21 -8.09
CA HIS A 105 -5.35 -1.69 -7.12
C HIS A 105 -5.74 -0.65 -6.07
N LYS A 106 -7.05 -0.49 -5.90
CA LYS A 106 -7.61 0.30 -4.80
C LYS A 106 -7.58 -0.54 -3.50
N SER A 107 -7.13 0.06 -2.42
CA SER A 107 -7.08 -0.57 -1.08
C SER A 107 -8.44 -1.14 -0.62
N GLN A 108 -9.54 -0.51 -1.04
CA GLN A 108 -10.91 -0.95 -0.74
C GLN A 108 -11.19 -2.37 -1.25
N ASN A 109 -10.67 -2.73 -2.43
CA ASN A 109 -10.91 -4.04 -3.03
C ASN A 109 -10.26 -5.18 -2.23
N ILE A 110 -9.12 -4.91 -1.59
CA ILE A 110 -8.41 -5.88 -0.75
C ILE A 110 -9.24 -6.22 0.48
N LEU A 111 -9.79 -5.20 1.15
CA LEU A 111 -10.63 -5.42 2.33
C LEU A 111 -11.91 -6.17 2.01
N ILE A 112 -12.58 -5.82 0.92
CA ILE A 112 -13.77 -6.54 0.46
C ILE A 112 -13.43 -8.00 0.16
N ALA A 113 -12.29 -8.26 -0.46
CA ALA A 113 -11.83 -9.62 -0.75
C ALA A 113 -11.48 -10.39 0.54
N MET A 114 -10.79 -9.78 1.52
CA MET A 114 -10.51 -10.39 2.82
C MET A 114 -11.81 -10.75 3.55
N ARG A 115 -12.76 -9.83 3.58
CA ARG A 115 -14.06 -10.06 4.20
C ARG A 115 -14.85 -11.16 3.48
N SER A 116 -14.75 -11.22 2.14
CA SER A 116 -15.41 -12.26 1.34
C SER A 116 -14.84 -13.66 1.62
N ILE A 117 -13.52 -13.78 1.78
CA ILE A 117 -12.87 -15.06 2.15
C ILE A 117 -13.26 -15.44 3.58
N TRP A 118 -13.23 -14.48 4.51
CA TRP A 118 -13.68 -14.73 5.89
C TRP A 118 -15.12 -15.20 5.96
N PHE A 119 -16.00 -14.58 5.20
CA PHE A 119 -17.40 -15.00 5.11
C PHE A 119 -17.55 -16.41 4.56
N SER A 120 -16.75 -16.77 3.55
CA SER A 120 -16.78 -18.08 2.91
C SER A 120 -16.21 -19.20 3.80
N SER A 121 -15.33 -18.89 4.74
CA SER A 121 -14.76 -19.87 5.68
C SER A 121 -15.77 -20.44 6.69
N GLY A 122 -16.96 -19.84 6.79
CA GLY A 122 -18.00 -20.31 7.70
C GLY A 122 -17.75 -20.01 9.19
N LEU A 123 -16.55 -19.53 9.54
CA LEU A 123 -16.21 -19.20 10.94
C LEU A 123 -17.00 -17.98 11.40
N ASN A 124 -17.76 -18.15 12.49
CA ASN A 124 -18.62 -17.09 13.04
C ASN A 124 -18.01 -16.50 14.29
N ILE A 125 -16.90 -15.76 14.13
CA ILE A 125 -16.24 -15.07 15.24
C ILE A 125 -16.67 -13.59 15.20
N TYR A 126 -17.60 -13.24 16.11
CA TYR A 126 -18.23 -11.94 16.20
C TYR A 126 -17.23 -10.76 16.27
N TRP A 127 -16.11 -10.93 16.98
CA TRP A 127 -15.11 -9.88 17.11
C TRP A 127 -14.41 -9.57 15.76
N ILE A 128 -14.11 -10.60 14.98
CA ILE A 128 -13.47 -10.43 13.65
C ILE A 128 -14.42 -9.77 12.66
N ASP A 129 -15.71 -10.15 12.68
CA ASP A 129 -16.73 -9.51 11.84
C ASP A 129 -16.88 -8.01 12.15
N LYS A 130 -16.86 -7.63 13.43
CA LYS A 130 -16.86 -6.22 13.86
C LYS A 130 -15.60 -5.49 13.42
N PHE A 131 -14.43 -6.11 13.58
CA PHE A 131 -13.16 -5.53 13.21
C PHE A 131 -13.07 -5.29 11.68
N MET A 132 -13.48 -6.27 10.89
CA MET A 132 -13.54 -6.12 9.43
C MET A 132 -14.52 -5.03 8.99
N LEU A 133 -15.67 -4.94 9.64
CA LEU A 133 -16.64 -3.87 9.40
C LEU A 133 -16.06 -2.50 9.72
N PHE A 134 -15.37 -2.37 10.86
CA PHE A 134 -14.69 -1.14 11.25
C PHE A 134 -13.69 -0.68 10.19
N PHE A 135 -12.83 -1.57 9.70
CA PHE A 135 -11.87 -1.24 8.65
C PHE A 135 -12.55 -0.84 7.33
N GLU A 136 -13.57 -1.58 6.93
CA GLU A 136 -14.32 -1.26 5.71
C GLU A 136 -14.94 0.13 5.78
N MET A 137 -15.54 0.48 6.93
CA MET A 137 -16.12 1.79 7.14
C MET A 137 -15.06 2.88 7.19
N THR A 138 -13.94 2.64 7.89
CA THR A 138 -12.84 3.60 7.99
C THR A 138 -12.30 3.96 6.61
N ILE A 139 -11.98 2.97 5.76
CA ILE A 139 -11.45 3.23 4.42
C ILE A 139 -12.49 3.88 3.51
N ARG A 140 -13.76 3.56 3.68
CA ARG A 140 -14.85 4.19 2.90
C ARG A 140 -15.03 5.66 3.26
N PHE A 141 -14.97 6.00 4.56
CA PHE A 141 -15.20 7.36 5.03
C PHE A 141 -13.95 8.24 5.00
N PHE A 142 -12.76 7.66 5.00
CA PHE A 142 -11.51 8.42 5.00
C PHE A 142 -11.42 9.46 3.87
N PRO A 143 -11.75 9.16 2.60
CA PRO A 143 -11.78 10.17 1.54
C PRO A 143 -12.74 11.32 1.82
N SER A 144 -13.93 11.01 2.34
CA SER A 144 -14.94 12.02 2.69
C SER A 144 -14.48 12.93 3.84
N ILE A 145 -13.84 12.37 4.86
CA ILE A 145 -13.25 13.14 5.96
C ILE A 145 -12.13 14.07 5.46
N ASN A 146 -11.27 13.56 4.59
CA ASN A 146 -10.18 14.34 3.99
C ASN A 146 -10.71 15.48 3.10
N GLU A 147 -11.76 15.23 2.34
CA GLU A 147 -12.43 16.26 1.53
C GLU A 147 -13.07 17.32 2.40
N ASN A 148 -13.80 16.93 3.46
CA ASN A 148 -14.36 17.86 4.45
C ASN A 148 -13.27 18.72 5.11
N TRP A 149 -12.12 18.12 5.44
CA TRP A 149 -10.98 18.86 5.99
C TRP A 149 -10.50 19.93 5.01
N ASN A 150 -10.25 19.55 3.75
CA ASN A 150 -9.78 20.46 2.72
C ASN A 150 -10.77 21.59 2.43
N GLN A 151 -12.08 21.29 2.41
CA GLN A 151 -13.13 22.31 2.23
C GLN A 151 -13.15 23.28 3.40
N THR A 152 -13.06 22.78 4.62
CA THR A 152 -13.09 23.61 5.81
C THR A 152 -11.81 24.45 5.94
N GLU A 153 -10.66 23.88 5.61
CA GLU A 153 -9.40 24.65 5.54
C GLU A 153 -9.47 25.79 4.51
N LYS A 154 -10.04 25.51 3.32
CA LYS A 154 -10.26 26.53 2.27
C LYS A 154 -11.21 27.63 2.75
N SER A 155 -12.34 27.27 3.34
CA SER A 155 -13.31 28.24 3.88
C SER A 155 -12.68 29.12 4.96
N GLN A 156 -11.90 28.57 5.81
CA GLN A 156 -11.19 29.28 6.86
C GLN A 156 -10.09 30.20 6.31
N LYS A 157 -9.37 29.78 5.28
CA LYS A 157 -8.39 30.63 4.60
C LYS A 157 -9.08 31.82 3.92
N ALA A 158 -10.27 31.63 3.37
CA ALA A 158 -11.07 32.71 2.75
C ALA A 158 -11.57 33.74 3.78
N LEU A 159 -11.93 33.29 4.99
CA LEU A 159 -12.38 34.16 6.09
C LEU A 159 -11.22 34.91 6.75
N SER A 160 -9.99 34.42 6.66
CA SER A 160 -8.83 35.02 7.30
C SER A 160 -8.23 36.14 6.43
N ILE A 161 -8.58 37.38 6.74
CA ILE A 161 -8.10 38.59 6.04
C ILE A 161 -6.60 38.87 6.28
N LYS A 162 -6.01 38.38 7.37
CA LYS A 162 -4.59 38.53 7.71
C LYS A 162 -3.74 37.40 7.17
N LYS A 163 -2.78 37.75 6.32
CA LYS A 163 -1.72 36.85 5.83
C LYS A 163 -0.84 36.41 7.01
N ARG A 164 -1.05 35.18 7.48
CA ARG A 164 -0.29 34.62 8.59
C ARG A 164 1.09 34.18 8.11
N SER A 165 2.14 34.86 8.55
CA SER A 165 3.52 34.61 8.12
C SER A 165 4.26 33.61 9.03
N SER A 166 3.87 33.50 10.32
CA SER A 166 4.59 32.69 11.30
C SER A 166 4.08 31.22 11.34
N PHE A 167 5.00 30.26 11.46
CA PHE A 167 4.68 28.84 11.67
C PHE A 167 3.86 28.63 12.95
N LYS A 168 4.18 29.35 14.02
CA LYS A 168 3.46 29.30 15.31
C LYS A 168 1.99 29.68 15.15
N ASP A 169 1.72 30.74 14.38
CA ASP A 169 0.35 31.20 14.13
C ASP A 169 -0.47 30.16 13.35
N LYS A 170 0.17 29.45 12.41
CA LYS A 170 -0.49 28.35 11.66
C LYS A 170 -0.85 27.20 12.57
N VAL A 171 0.08 26.77 13.41
CA VAL A 171 -0.15 25.66 14.36
C VAL A 171 -1.26 25.99 15.36
N PHE A 172 -1.19 27.18 15.98
CA PHE A 172 -2.19 27.61 16.96
C PHE A 172 -3.60 27.72 16.35
N TYR A 173 -3.67 28.20 15.13
CA TYR A 173 -4.95 28.29 14.43
C TYR A 173 -5.52 26.93 14.05
N THR A 174 -4.69 26.03 13.55
CA THR A 174 -5.13 24.65 13.26
C THR A 174 -5.60 23.97 14.55
N ALA A 175 -4.88 24.14 15.65
CA ALA A 175 -5.27 23.58 16.95
C ALA A 175 -6.64 24.10 17.44
N LYS A 176 -6.93 25.39 17.23
CA LYS A 176 -8.23 25.99 17.59
C LYS A 176 -9.38 25.44 16.75
N PHE A 177 -9.10 25.03 15.52
CA PHE A 177 -10.10 24.54 14.56
C PHE A 177 -10.42 23.04 14.73
N ILE A 178 -9.49 22.23 15.24
CA ILE A 178 -9.63 20.77 15.40
C ILE A 178 -10.89 20.39 16.18
N PRO A 179 -11.23 21.00 17.31
CA PRO A 179 -12.44 20.66 18.07
C PRO A 179 -13.73 20.80 17.27
N ASP A 180 -13.88 21.90 16.52
CA ASP A 180 -15.08 22.15 15.71
C ASP A 180 -15.19 21.13 14.56
N PHE A 181 -14.06 20.78 13.95
CA PHE A 181 -13.99 19.75 12.92
C PHE A 181 -14.37 18.37 13.47
N ILE A 182 -13.90 18.02 14.68
CA ILE A 182 -14.25 16.76 15.35
C ILE A 182 -15.75 16.73 15.64
N LEU A 183 -16.33 17.78 16.23
CA LEU A 183 -17.77 17.86 16.52
C LEU A 183 -18.62 17.72 15.26
N LEU A 184 -18.20 18.34 14.14
CA LEU A 184 -18.90 18.23 12.87
C LEU A 184 -18.90 16.77 12.36
N ASN A 185 -17.77 16.08 12.45
CA ASN A 185 -17.66 14.71 12.01
C ASN A 185 -18.38 13.74 12.95
N LEU A 186 -18.42 13.99 14.27
CA LEU A 186 -19.22 13.21 15.22
C LEU A 186 -20.69 13.28 14.87
N LYS A 187 -21.27 14.47 14.63
CA LYS A 187 -22.66 14.62 14.19
C LYS A 187 -22.96 13.83 12.92
N LYS A 188 -22.05 13.84 11.93
CA LYS A 188 -22.20 13.02 10.73
C LYS A 188 -22.15 11.52 11.04
N THR A 189 -21.31 11.12 11.99
CA THR A 189 -21.20 9.73 12.41
C THR A 189 -22.49 9.25 13.10
N ASP A 190 -23.12 10.08 13.92
CA ASP A 190 -24.40 9.75 14.57
C ASP A 190 -25.49 9.45 13.52
N VAL A 191 -25.62 10.29 12.50
CA VAL A 191 -26.54 10.04 11.39
C VAL A 191 -26.23 8.73 10.65
N ILE A 192 -24.96 8.40 10.48
CA ILE A 192 -24.55 7.14 9.83
C ILE A 192 -24.94 5.95 10.71
N ILE A 193 -24.68 6.03 12.03
CA ILE A 193 -25.04 4.98 12.99
C ILE A 193 -26.55 4.76 13.00
N GLU A 194 -27.35 5.84 13.03
CA GLU A 194 -28.80 5.77 12.97
C GLU A 194 -29.29 5.08 11.69
N ASN A 195 -28.81 5.51 10.54
CA ASN A 195 -29.12 4.86 9.26
C ASN A 195 -28.69 3.39 9.21
N MET A 196 -27.58 3.04 9.83
CA MET A 196 -27.11 1.66 9.90
C MET A 196 -27.94 0.82 10.86
N SER A 197 -28.37 1.38 12.00
CA SER A 197 -29.25 0.71 12.95
C SER A 197 -30.62 0.41 12.35
N MET A 198 -31.20 1.34 11.58
CA MET A 198 -32.44 1.12 10.82
C MET A 198 -32.30 -0.01 9.79
N ARG A 199 -31.08 -0.24 9.26
CA ARG A 199 -30.77 -1.35 8.36
C ARG A 199 -30.37 -2.63 9.10
N GLY A 200 -30.58 -2.72 10.42
CA GLY A 200 -30.32 -3.90 11.23
C GLY A 200 -28.86 -4.03 11.71
N LEU A 201 -28.12 -2.91 11.86
CA LEU A 201 -26.85 -2.96 12.57
C LEU A 201 -27.12 -3.28 14.06
N GLY A 202 -26.45 -4.31 14.60
CA GLY A 202 -26.64 -4.74 16.00
C GLY A 202 -27.51 -5.99 16.15
N THR A 203 -28.17 -6.46 15.08
CA THR A 203 -28.83 -7.79 15.09
C THR A 203 -27.77 -8.88 15.00
N GLU A 204 -27.98 -9.99 15.69
CA GLU A 204 -27.04 -11.14 15.72
C GLU A 204 -26.86 -11.85 14.37
N LYS A 205 -27.69 -11.54 13.37
CA LYS A 205 -27.65 -12.14 12.06
C LYS A 205 -26.41 -11.70 11.28
N ARG A 206 -25.69 -12.67 10.72
CA ARG A 206 -24.53 -12.43 9.88
C ARG A 206 -24.93 -11.66 8.62
N ARG A 207 -24.22 -10.54 8.36
CA ARG A 207 -24.53 -9.65 7.24
C ARG A 207 -24.00 -10.21 5.92
N SER A 208 -24.79 -10.06 4.87
CA SER A 208 -24.32 -10.30 3.50
C SER A 208 -23.25 -9.26 3.09
N ILE A 209 -22.35 -9.67 2.21
CA ILE A 209 -21.27 -8.85 1.69
C ILE A 209 -21.56 -8.48 0.24
N TYR A 210 -21.46 -7.20 -0.09
CA TYR A 210 -21.59 -6.72 -1.46
C TYR A 210 -20.51 -5.66 -1.77
N PRO A 211 -19.78 -5.80 -2.91
CA PRO A 211 -19.75 -6.95 -3.81
C PRO A 211 -19.04 -8.18 -3.20
N TYR A 212 -19.51 -9.38 -3.51
CA TYR A 212 -18.90 -10.63 -3.03
C TYR A 212 -17.81 -11.09 -4.02
N LEU A 213 -16.56 -11.11 -3.57
CA LEU A 213 -15.40 -11.50 -4.37
C LEU A 213 -15.01 -12.94 -4.05
N LYS A 214 -15.50 -13.88 -4.85
CA LYS A 214 -15.16 -15.31 -4.69
C LYS A 214 -13.67 -15.56 -4.94
N PHE A 215 -13.04 -16.29 -4.05
CA PHE A 215 -11.72 -16.87 -4.28
C PHE A 215 -11.90 -18.16 -5.11
N LYS A 216 -11.39 -18.15 -6.34
CA LYS A 216 -11.52 -19.29 -7.26
C LYS A 216 -10.35 -20.24 -7.08
N VAL A 217 -10.56 -21.53 -7.38
CA VAL A 217 -9.49 -22.55 -7.40
C VAL A 217 -8.35 -22.13 -8.35
N ILE A 218 -8.68 -21.47 -9.46
CA ILE A 218 -7.70 -20.94 -10.41
C ILE A 218 -6.77 -19.91 -9.73
N ASP A 219 -7.27 -19.06 -8.82
CA ASP A 219 -6.46 -18.08 -8.09
C ASP A 219 -5.46 -18.81 -7.16
N PHE A 220 -5.87 -19.89 -6.53
CA PHE A 220 -5.00 -20.73 -5.71
C PHE A 220 -3.92 -21.43 -6.54
N LEU A 221 -4.29 -22.04 -7.66
CA LEU A 221 -3.36 -22.69 -8.56
C LEU A 221 -2.30 -21.72 -9.10
N LEU A 222 -2.70 -20.51 -9.48
CA LEU A 222 -1.77 -19.48 -9.93
C LEU A 222 -0.77 -19.08 -8.82
N CYS A 223 -1.24 -18.91 -7.58
CA CYS A 223 -0.34 -18.63 -6.45
C CYS A 223 0.65 -19.78 -6.24
N LEU A 224 0.20 -21.02 -6.35
CA LEU A 224 1.05 -22.20 -6.17
C LEU A 224 2.08 -22.32 -7.31
N ILE A 225 1.69 -22.10 -8.56
CA ILE A 225 2.61 -22.10 -9.72
C ILE A 225 3.70 -21.02 -9.55
N VAL A 226 3.33 -19.81 -9.13
CA VAL A 226 4.31 -18.73 -8.91
C VAL A 226 5.25 -19.09 -7.76
N LEU A 227 4.74 -19.64 -6.66
CA LEU A 227 5.55 -20.08 -5.53
C LEU A 227 6.57 -21.15 -5.95
N THR A 228 6.11 -22.20 -6.67
CA THR A 228 6.98 -23.28 -7.15
C THR A 228 8.01 -22.78 -8.15
N SER A 229 7.65 -21.87 -9.06
CA SER A 229 8.59 -21.28 -10.01
C SER A 229 9.68 -20.46 -9.31
N ILE A 230 9.35 -19.70 -8.28
CA ILE A 230 10.30 -18.94 -7.48
C ILE A 230 11.27 -19.88 -6.75
N ILE A 231 10.75 -20.93 -6.10
CA ILE A 231 11.59 -21.93 -5.42
C ILE A 231 12.53 -22.61 -6.41
N MET A 232 12.03 -22.96 -7.59
CA MET A 232 12.83 -23.57 -8.64
C MET A 232 13.98 -22.67 -9.10
N VAL A 233 13.70 -21.40 -9.38
CA VAL A 233 14.71 -20.42 -9.79
C VAL A 233 15.78 -20.24 -8.70
N HIS A 234 15.41 -20.26 -7.42
CA HIS A 234 16.38 -20.10 -6.32
C HIS A 234 17.18 -21.36 -6.02
N ASN A 235 16.69 -22.56 -6.35
CA ASN A 235 17.40 -23.81 -6.14
C ASN A 235 18.39 -24.14 -7.28
N PHE A 236 18.11 -23.66 -8.50
CA PHE A 236 18.96 -23.93 -9.68
C PHE A 236 20.01 -22.84 -9.98
N ALA A 237 20.03 -21.73 -9.25
CA ALA A 237 20.92 -20.60 -9.46
C ALA A 237 21.74 -20.25 -8.22
#